data_0e9552bcce4cee887798b242e1d969c1
#
_entry.id   0e9552bcce4cee887798b242e1d969c1
#
_cell.length_a   1.000
_cell.length_b   1.000
_cell.length_c   1.000
_cell.angle_alpha   90.00
_cell.angle_beta   90.00
_cell.angle_gamma   90.00
#
_symmetry.space_group_name_H-M   'P 1'
#
loop_
_entity.id
_entity.type
_entity.pdbx_description
1 polymer ?
#
loop_
_entity_poly.entity_id
_entity_poly.type
_entity_poly.pdbx_seq_one_letter_code
_entity_poly.pdbx_strand_id
1 'polypeptide(L)'
;MKKYVLMIALLTLQLSYGQSQEQQATEENIEVSKPKELARFIVFSIIDQSTTEEFLKFKEKYNVDIKFESCAVDVSLFSKARTNNKQLADVLTEQYGKVWMDELPCTLVGVSVEQ
;
A
#
# COMPACT_ATOMS: atom_id res chain seq x y z
N MET A 1 45.83 -32.89 20.61
CA MET A 1 46.03 -32.01 19.45
C MET A 1 45.11 -32.29 18.27
N LYS A 2 44.79 -33.53 17.97
CA LYS A 2 43.92 -33.87 16.84
C LYS A 2 42.44 -33.45 17.01
N LYS A 3 41.97 -33.26 18.23
CA LYS A 3 40.59 -32.85 18.51
C LYS A 3 40.31 -31.39 18.23
N TYR A 4 41.29 -30.53 18.29
CA TYR A 4 41.11 -29.09 18.06
C TYR A 4 41.13 -28.71 16.59
N VAL A 5 41.81 -29.47 15.77
CA VAL A 5 41.83 -29.24 14.32
C VAL A 5 40.50 -29.51 13.65
N LEU A 6 39.77 -30.53 14.15
CA LEU A 6 38.41 -30.85 13.68
C LEU A 6 37.39 -29.80 14.10
N MET A 7 37.52 -29.17 15.26
CA MET A 7 36.63 -28.11 15.68
C MET A 7 36.78 -26.83 14.85
N ILE A 8 37.99 -26.47 14.50
CA ILE A 8 38.27 -25.29 13.68
C ILE A 8 37.72 -25.46 12.25
N ALA A 9 37.83 -26.69 11.70
CA ALA A 9 37.28 -26.99 10.39
C ALA A 9 35.73 -26.91 10.36
N LEU A 10 35.07 -27.29 11.43
CA LEU A 10 33.60 -27.18 11.55
C LEU A 10 33.13 -25.73 11.69
N LEU A 11 33.89 -24.89 12.38
CA LEU A 11 33.58 -23.48 12.51
C LEU A 11 33.74 -22.71 11.18
N THR A 12 34.72 -23.05 10.39
CA THR A 12 34.91 -22.43 9.07
C THR A 12 33.86 -22.84 8.05
N LEU A 13 33.30 -24.04 8.17
CA LEU A 13 32.19 -24.47 7.31
C LEU A 13 30.88 -23.72 7.62
N GLN A 14 30.63 -23.41 8.86
CA GLN A 14 29.43 -22.65 9.25
C GLN A 14 29.48 -21.20 8.80
N LEU A 15 30.61 -20.57 8.78
CA LEU A 15 30.81 -19.21 8.29
C LEU A 15 30.58 -19.07 6.78
N SER A 16 30.97 -20.09 5.99
CA SER A 16 30.72 -20.06 4.54
C SER A 16 29.21 -20.25 4.17
N TYR A 17 28.44 -20.93 4.99
CA TYR A 17 27.03 -21.08 4.80
C TYR A 17 26.25 -19.79 5.10
N GLY A 18 26.68 -19.01 6.09
CA GLY A 18 26.06 -17.74 6.42
C GLY A 18 26.21 -16.66 5.33
N GLN A 19 27.33 -16.65 4.63
CA GLN A 19 27.61 -15.69 3.57
C GLN A 19 26.78 -15.91 2.29
N SER A 20 26.46 -17.15 1.95
CA SER A 20 25.62 -17.43 0.78
C SER A 20 24.16 -17.09 0.97
N GLN A 21 23.64 -17.11 2.20
CA GLN A 21 22.27 -16.67 2.50
C GLN A 21 22.13 -15.15 2.51
N GLU A 22 23.13 -14.41 2.94
CA GLU A 22 23.10 -12.95 2.88
C GLU A 22 23.13 -12.42 1.45
N GLN A 23 23.82 -13.07 0.53
CA GLN A 23 23.83 -12.67 -0.88
C GLN A 23 22.47 -12.88 -1.57
N GLN A 24 21.74 -13.92 -1.23
CA GLN A 24 20.40 -14.16 -1.79
C GLN A 24 19.39 -13.15 -1.27
N ALA A 25 19.45 -12.75 -0.02
CA ALA A 25 18.59 -11.72 0.55
C ALA A 25 18.84 -10.34 -0.07
N THR A 26 20.06 -10.04 -0.48
CA THR A 26 20.42 -8.76 -1.10
C THR A 26 19.92 -8.66 -2.55
N GLU A 27 19.89 -9.76 -3.29
CA GLU A 27 19.38 -9.79 -4.66
C GLU A 27 17.84 -9.64 -4.70
N GLU A 28 17.12 -10.22 -3.78
CA GLU A 28 15.66 -10.02 -3.67
C GLU A 28 15.27 -8.57 -3.34
N ASN A 29 16.11 -7.85 -2.60
CA ASN A 29 15.84 -6.45 -2.28
C ASN A 29 16.02 -5.49 -3.46
N ILE A 30 16.77 -5.84 -4.47
CA ILE A 30 17.01 -4.99 -5.65
C ILE A 30 15.81 -5.01 -6.61
N GLU A 31 15.06 -6.09 -6.65
CA GLU A 31 13.85 -6.20 -7.50
C GLU A 31 12.64 -5.45 -6.94
N VAL A 32 12.64 -5.08 -5.68
CA VAL A 32 11.53 -4.38 -4.99
C VAL A 32 11.60 -2.86 -5.17
N SER A 33 12.47 -2.34 -6.02
CA SER A 33 12.57 -0.90 -6.26
C SER A 33 11.45 -0.30 -7.12
N LYS A 34 10.41 -1.06 -7.46
CA LYS A 34 9.17 -0.46 -7.99
C LYS A 34 8.50 0.36 -6.90
N PRO A 35 8.20 1.64 -7.14
CA PRO A 35 7.46 2.43 -6.18
C PRO A 35 6.14 1.71 -5.88
N LYS A 36 5.92 1.39 -4.62
CA LYS A 36 4.68 0.76 -4.17
C LYS A 36 3.53 1.68 -4.53
N GLU A 37 2.70 1.24 -5.44
CA GLU A 37 1.52 1.98 -5.84
C GLU A 37 0.61 2.19 -4.62
N LEU A 38 0.25 3.44 -4.37
CA LEU A 38 -0.64 3.78 -3.26
C LEU A 38 -2.03 3.17 -3.52
N ALA A 39 -2.65 2.68 -2.46
CA ALA A 39 -4.07 2.37 -2.48
C ALA A 39 -4.87 3.64 -2.83
N ARG A 40 -5.94 3.49 -3.59
CA ARG A 40 -6.69 4.64 -4.10
C ARG A 40 -8.19 4.45 -3.98
N PHE A 41 -8.88 5.52 -3.63
CA PHE A 41 -10.32 5.61 -3.79
C PHE A 41 -10.69 5.88 -5.25
N ILE A 42 -11.85 5.42 -5.66
CA ILE A 42 -12.38 5.65 -7.01
C ILE A 42 -13.58 6.58 -6.90
N VAL A 43 -13.49 7.73 -7.57
CA VAL A 43 -14.54 8.75 -7.61
C VAL A 43 -15.03 8.91 -9.04
N PHE A 44 -16.33 8.86 -9.23
CA PHE A 44 -16.93 9.11 -10.52
C PHE A 44 -17.24 10.61 -10.66
N SER A 45 -16.48 11.28 -11.52
CA SER A 45 -16.63 12.70 -11.81
C SER A 45 -16.11 13.03 -13.19
N ILE A 46 -16.78 13.96 -13.87
CA ILE A 46 -16.29 14.51 -15.14
C ILE A 46 -15.14 15.51 -14.94
N ILE A 47 -14.96 15.99 -13.71
CA ILE A 47 -13.90 16.95 -13.37
C ILE A 47 -12.86 16.24 -12.52
N ASP A 48 -11.63 16.22 -13.02
CA ASP A 48 -10.49 15.71 -12.27
C ASP A 48 -9.99 16.79 -11.30
N GLN A 49 -10.18 16.56 -10.03
CA GLN A 49 -9.76 17.46 -8.95
C GLN A 49 -8.50 16.96 -8.21
N SER A 50 -7.84 15.94 -8.75
CA SER A 50 -6.70 15.28 -8.10
C SER A 50 -5.51 16.20 -7.80
N THR A 51 -5.43 17.34 -8.48
CA THR A 51 -4.36 18.34 -8.30
C THR A 51 -4.74 19.48 -7.37
N THR A 52 -5.97 19.51 -6.84
CA THR A 52 -6.37 20.54 -5.89
C THR A 52 -5.65 20.39 -4.56
N GLU A 53 -5.46 21.49 -3.86
CA GLU A 53 -4.75 21.52 -2.57
C GLU A 53 -5.39 20.59 -1.54
N GLU A 54 -6.71 20.52 -1.51
CA GLU A 54 -7.47 19.68 -0.58
C GLU A 54 -7.20 18.19 -0.80
N PHE A 55 -7.19 17.73 -2.06
CA PHE A 55 -6.87 16.36 -2.41
C PHE A 55 -5.41 16.02 -2.15
N LEU A 56 -4.50 16.93 -2.43
CA LEU A 56 -3.07 16.74 -2.16
C LEU A 56 -2.79 16.63 -0.67
N LYS A 57 -3.40 17.45 0.16
CA LYS A 57 -3.30 17.35 1.62
C LYS A 57 -3.86 16.04 2.16
N PHE A 58 -4.99 15.61 1.66
CA PHE A 58 -5.60 14.33 2.02
C PHE A 58 -4.68 13.14 1.66
N LYS A 59 -4.17 13.14 0.44
CA LYS A 59 -3.24 12.13 -0.06
C LYS A 59 -1.98 12.04 0.82
N GLU A 60 -1.39 13.16 1.16
CA GLU A 60 -0.18 13.22 1.97
C GLU A 60 -0.45 12.73 3.40
N LYS A 61 -1.54 13.17 4.01
CA LYS A 61 -1.88 12.85 5.39
C LYS A 61 -2.21 11.38 5.60
N TYR A 62 -3.02 10.81 4.70
CA TYR A 62 -3.52 9.44 4.84
C TYR A 62 -2.81 8.42 3.97
N ASN A 63 -1.87 8.87 3.15
CA ASN A 63 -1.11 8.01 2.22
C ASN A 63 -2.01 7.20 1.28
N VAL A 64 -3.07 7.83 0.79
CA VAL A 64 -4.08 7.26 -0.10
C VAL A 64 -4.29 8.20 -1.27
N ASP A 65 -4.32 7.64 -2.48
CA ASP A 65 -4.61 8.40 -3.70
C ASP A 65 -6.12 8.41 -4.01
N ILE A 66 -6.52 9.27 -4.90
CA ILE A 66 -7.89 9.34 -5.40
C ILE A 66 -7.85 9.35 -6.92
N LYS A 67 -8.52 8.36 -7.51
CA LYS A 67 -8.64 8.22 -8.95
C LYS A 67 -10.01 8.71 -9.41
N PHE A 68 -10.02 9.64 -10.35
CA PHE A 68 -11.24 10.12 -10.99
C PHE A 68 -11.52 9.30 -12.24
N GLU A 69 -12.71 8.70 -12.27
CA GLU A 69 -13.23 7.99 -13.44
C GLU A 69 -14.36 8.81 -14.06
N SER A 70 -14.45 8.78 -15.39
CA SER A 70 -15.57 9.41 -16.08
C SER A 70 -16.88 8.72 -15.74
N CYS A 71 -17.99 9.47 -15.81
CA CYS A 71 -19.34 8.98 -15.49
C CYS A 71 -19.89 7.99 -16.53
N ALA A 72 -19.08 7.31 -17.31
CA ALA A 72 -19.52 6.26 -18.20
C ALA A 72 -20.04 5.07 -17.39
N VAL A 73 -21.31 4.80 -17.52
CA VAL A 73 -22.06 3.89 -16.65
C VAL A 73 -21.84 2.45 -17.09
N ASP A 74 -20.79 1.86 -16.60
CA ASP A 74 -20.68 0.41 -16.56
C ASP A 74 -21.00 -0.06 -15.13
N VAL A 75 -22.07 -0.84 -15.00
CA VAL A 75 -22.52 -1.39 -13.71
C VAL A 75 -21.41 -2.21 -13.03
N SER A 76 -20.60 -2.89 -13.81
CA SER A 76 -19.45 -3.67 -13.31
C SER A 76 -18.38 -2.76 -12.70
N LEU A 77 -18.04 -1.66 -13.36
CA LEU A 77 -17.09 -0.67 -12.85
C LEU A 77 -17.59 -0.01 -11.56
N PHE A 78 -18.86 0.32 -11.52
CA PHE A 78 -19.49 0.89 -10.34
C PHE A 78 -19.44 -0.05 -9.14
N SER A 79 -19.76 -1.33 -9.35
CA SER A 79 -19.70 -2.36 -8.33
C SER A 79 -18.28 -2.58 -7.79
N LYS A 80 -17.30 -2.61 -8.68
CA LYS A 80 -15.88 -2.71 -8.31
C LYS A 80 -15.40 -1.51 -7.51
N ALA A 81 -15.79 -0.31 -7.91
CA ALA A 81 -15.47 0.92 -7.22
C ALA A 81 -16.05 0.94 -5.80
N ARG A 82 -17.31 0.54 -5.67
CA ARG A 82 -17.98 0.42 -4.37
C ARG A 82 -17.26 -0.52 -3.43
N THR A 83 -16.89 -1.71 -3.89
CA THR A 83 -16.16 -2.69 -3.10
C THR A 83 -14.78 -2.19 -2.71
N ASN A 84 -14.04 -1.62 -3.66
CA ASN A 84 -12.73 -1.04 -3.42
C ASN A 84 -12.77 0.08 -2.38
N ASN A 85 -13.69 1.02 -2.53
CA ASN A 85 -13.83 2.16 -1.62
C ASN A 85 -14.21 1.72 -0.21
N LYS A 86 -15.10 0.75 -0.09
CA LYS A 86 -15.51 0.20 1.20
C LYS A 86 -14.35 -0.48 1.92
N GLN A 87 -13.58 -1.30 1.22
CA GLN A 87 -12.42 -1.98 1.79
C GLN A 87 -11.35 -0.99 2.26
N LEU A 88 -11.05 0.02 1.44
CA LEU A 88 -10.09 1.04 1.80
C LEU A 88 -10.58 1.92 2.95
N ALA A 89 -11.87 2.26 2.97
CA ALA A 89 -12.50 2.99 4.07
C ALA A 89 -12.38 2.23 5.41
N ASP A 90 -12.59 0.92 5.39
CA ASP A 90 -12.43 0.06 6.57
C ASP A 90 -10.98 0.09 7.08
N VAL A 91 -10.00 0.02 6.18
CA VAL A 91 -8.58 0.11 6.53
C VAL A 91 -8.23 1.46 7.14
N LEU A 92 -8.69 2.56 6.56
CA LEU A 92 -8.44 3.90 7.10
C LEU A 92 -9.12 4.12 8.45
N THR A 93 -10.32 3.61 8.62
CA THR A 93 -11.05 3.69 9.90
C THR A 93 -10.34 2.90 10.98
N GLU A 94 -9.77 1.74 10.65
CA GLU A 94 -8.98 0.95 11.59
C GLU A 94 -7.68 1.67 12.00
N GLN A 95 -7.02 2.34 11.08
CA GLN A 95 -5.76 3.03 11.34
C GLN A 95 -5.92 4.41 11.99
N TYR A 96 -6.91 5.18 11.59
CA TYR A 96 -7.04 6.60 11.95
C TYR A 96 -8.35 6.94 12.69
N GLY A 97 -9.25 5.98 12.85
CA GLY A 97 -10.61 6.28 13.33
C GLY A 97 -11.46 6.92 12.24
N LYS A 98 -12.54 7.59 12.60
CA LYS A 98 -13.49 8.19 11.64
C LYS A 98 -13.10 9.60 11.17
N VAL A 99 -12.06 10.18 11.72
CA VAL A 99 -11.61 11.56 11.43
C VAL A 99 -11.32 11.77 9.94
N TRP A 100 -10.80 10.78 9.26
CA TRP A 100 -10.49 10.87 7.83
C TRP A 100 -11.73 11.17 6.97
N MET A 101 -12.92 10.72 7.40
CA MET A 101 -14.17 10.98 6.68
C MET A 101 -14.55 12.46 6.69
N ASP A 102 -14.26 13.15 7.80
CA ASP A 102 -14.54 14.59 7.93
C ASP A 102 -13.61 15.44 7.05
N GLU A 103 -12.42 14.94 6.80
CA GLU A 103 -11.40 15.60 5.99
C GLU A 103 -11.47 15.21 4.50
N LEU A 104 -12.27 14.23 4.15
CA LEU A 104 -12.43 13.76 2.78
C LEU A 104 -13.07 14.85 1.90
N PRO A 105 -12.39 15.31 0.83
CA PRO A 105 -12.88 16.41 0.02
C PRO A 105 -13.96 16.04 -1.01
N CYS A 106 -14.46 14.81 -0.98
CA CYS A 106 -15.45 14.33 -1.94
C CYS A 106 -16.35 13.26 -1.34
N THR A 107 -17.40 12.90 -2.06
CA THR A 107 -18.30 11.80 -1.69
C THR A 107 -17.84 10.51 -2.39
N LEU A 108 -17.76 9.43 -1.64
CA LEU A 108 -17.36 8.13 -2.14
C LEU A 108 -18.56 7.19 -2.28
N VAL A 109 -18.61 6.51 -3.41
CA VAL A 109 -19.55 5.41 -3.61
C VAL A 109 -19.19 4.25 -2.69
N GLY A 110 -20.19 3.75 -1.95
CA GLY A 110 -20.02 2.62 -1.03
C GLY A 110 -19.54 3.00 0.37
N VAL A 111 -19.30 4.27 0.62
CA VAL A 111 -18.94 4.81 1.93
C VAL A 111 -20.03 5.77 2.37
N SER A 112 -20.80 5.40 3.38
CA SER A 112 -21.81 6.28 3.99
C SER A 112 -21.19 6.98 5.19
N VAL A 113 -21.25 8.30 5.16
CA VAL A 113 -20.99 9.12 6.34
C VAL A 113 -22.28 9.05 7.17
N GLU A 114 -22.25 8.30 8.25
CA GLU A 114 -23.33 8.36 9.24
C GLU A 114 -23.30 9.73 9.91
N GLN A 115 -24.28 10.54 9.57
CA GLN A 115 -24.52 11.82 10.23
C GLN A 115 -25.09 11.60 11.64
#